data_ba9b8225c5b2df6bdc8207e00f33f7c4
#
_entry.id   ba9b8225c5b2df6bdc8207e00f33f7c4
#
_cell.length_a   1.000
_cell.length_b   1.000
_cell.length_c   1.000
_cell.angle_alpha   90.00
_cell.angle_beta   90.00
_cell.angle_gamma   90.00
#
_symmetry.space_group_name_H-M   'P 1'
#
loop_
_entity.id
_entity.type
_entity.pdbx_description
1 polymer ?
#
loop_
_entity_poly.entity_id
_entity_poly.type
_entity_poly.pdbx_seq_one_letter_code
_entity_poly.pdbx_strand_id
1 'polypeptide(L)'
;FKFKDNGEYGNSDTCLKLDVEKYGGMITQSWFDRPLGAAGRIVCDVDGILDSILVNISEPSFIIPSLAIHMTRGNDASKTGISVQKEMQPVAADKGLYELIRKEFGIKQSDILGTDLYLYNTQEGCIMGENASLISAPRIDDLQCVYSTMTGFIQTRCQDKPERDCLLYTSDAADDLT
;
A
#
# COMPACT_ATOMS: atom_id res chain seq x y z
N PHE A 1 -0.92 3.37 2.37
CA PHE A 1 -1.65 3.51 3.64
C PHE A 1 -1.34 2.33 4.53
N LYS A 2 -0.91 2.60 5.75
CA LYS A 2 -0.72 1.59 6.78
C LYS A 2 -2.04 1.32 7.49
N PHE A 3 -2.38 0.05 7.65
CA PHE A 3 -3.53 -0.39 8.42
C PHE A 3 -3.24 -0.25 9.92
N LYS A 4 -4.20 0.25 10.69
CA LYS A 4 -4.10 0.32 12.15
C LYS A 4 -4.65 -0.94 12.77
N ASP A 5 -3.98 -1.45 13.78
CA ASP A 5 -4.44 -2.62 14.54
C ASP A 5 -5.84 -2.38 15.10
N ASN A 6 -6.71 -3.36 14.94
CA ASN A 6 -8.14 -3.26 15.29
C ASN A 6 -8.90 -2.12 14.57
N GLY A 7 -8.39 -1.67 13.44
CA GLY A 7 -8.91 -0.57 12.65
C GLY A 7 -10.06 -0.92 11.71
N GLU A 8 -10.80 -2.00 11.96
CA GLU A 8 -12.04 -2.29 11.23
C GLU A 8 -13.24 -1.79 12.02
N TYR A 9 -14.12 -1.03 11.36
CA TYR A 9 -15.33 -0.51 11.98
C TYR A 9 -16.44 -0.30 10.96
N GLY A 10 -17.67 -0.19 11.45
CA GLY A 10 -18.86 0.00 10.64
C GLY A 10 -19.86 -1.12 10.79
N ASN A 11 -20.91 -1.09 9.98
CA ASN A 11 -21.93 -2.11 9.98
C ASN A 11 -21.59 -3.18 8.95
N SER A 12 -21.39 -4.40 9.42
CA SER A 12 -21.07 -5.57 8.61
C SER A 12 -22.11 -5.92 7.54
N ASP A 13 -23.33 -5.42 7.69
CA ASP A 13 -24.43 -5.74 6.76
C ASP A 13 -24.34 -4.93 5.45
N THR A 14 -23.53 -3.88 5.42
CA THR A 14 -23.41 -2.99 4.25
C THR A 14 -21.99 -2.82 3.75
N CYS A 15 -21.10 -2.39 4.61
CA CYS A 15 -19.68 -2.29 4.33
C CYS A 15 -18.86 -2.06 5.61
N LEU A 16 -17.66 -2.56 5.64
CA LEU A 16 -16.67 -2.28 6.66
C LEU A 16 -15.72 -1.18 6.18
N LYS A 17 -15.36 -0.29 7.08
CA LYS A 17 -14.32 0.72 6.85
C LYS A 17 -13.05 0.29 7.55
N LEU A 18 -11.92 0.59 6.91
CA LEU A 18 -10.60 0.37 7.50
C LEU A 18 -10.08 1.69 8.05
N ASP A 19 -9.62 1.69 9.29
CA ASP A 19 -8.85 2.81 9.82
C ASP A 19 -7.39 2.66 9.38
N VAL A 20 -6.93 3.66 8.65
CA VAL A 20 -5.59 3.67 8.06
C VAL A 20 -4.88 4.97 8.41
N GLU A 21 -3.57 4.92 8.42
CA GLU A 21 -2.73 6.09 8.54
C GLU A 21 -1.91 6.32 7.26
N LYS A 22 -1.63 7.58 7.00
CA LYS A 22 -0.76 7.98 5.91
C LYS A 22 0.68 7.60 6.26
N TYR A 23 1.36 6.96 5.32
CA TYR A 23 2.78 6.69 5.39
C TYR A 23 3.52 7.60 4.41
N GLY A 24 4.42 8.44 4.92
CA GLY A 24 5.21 9.36 4.11
C GLY A 24 4.41 10.43 3.34
N GLY A 25 5.01 11.01 2.34
CA GLY A 25 4.40 11.90 1.37
C GLY A 25 3.61 11.12 0.33
N MET A 26 2.39 11.55 -0.01
CA MET A 26 1.60 10.90 -1.05
C MET A 26 0.70 11.89 -1.79
N ILE A 27 0.46 11.58 -3.04
CA ILE A 27 -0.55 12.26 -3.86
C ILE A 27 -1.90 11.59 -3.59
N THR A 28 -2.69 12.19 -2.70
CA THR A 28 -3.94 11.60 -2.21
C THR A 28 -4.93 11.29 -3.33
N GLN A 29 -5.02 12.15 -4.34
CA GLN A 29 -5.95 11.98 -5.47
C GLN A 29 -5.70 10.69 -6.28
N SER A 30 -4.47 10.21 -6.32
CA SER A 30 -4.12 9.00 -7.09
C SER A 30 -4.63 7.70 -6.44
N TRP A 31 -5.15 7.77 -5.21
CA TRP A 31 -5.64 6.62 -4.47
C TRP A 31 -7.14 6.39 -4.59
N PHE A 32 -7.91 7.43 -4.98
CA PHE A 32 -9.35 7.30 -5.13
C PHE A 32 -9.72 6.37 -6.28
N ASP A 33 -10.80 5.64 -6.08
CA ASP A 33 -11.45 4.75 -7.06
C ASP A 33 -10.52 3.67 -7.64
N ARG A 34 -9.45 3.33 -6.92
CA ARG A 34 -8.52 2.27 -7.29
C ARG A 34 -8.84 0.98 -6.56
N PRO A 35 -8.73 -0.17 -7.25
CA PRO A 35 -8.80 -1.47 -6.60
C PRO A 35 -7.57 -1.68 -5.73
N LEU A 36 -7.78 -1.95 -4.45
CA LEU A 36 -6.71 -2.09 -3.47
C LEU A 36 -6.67 -3.50 -2.90
N GLY A 37 -5.47 -4.01 -2.73
CA GLY A 37 -5.11 -5.18 -1.94
C GLY A 37 -4.42 -4.78 -0.64
N ALA A 38 -4.05 -5.77 0.16
CA ALA A 38 -3.29 -5.58 1.39
C ALA A 38 -2.10 -6.53 1.45
N ALA A 39 -0.94 -6.01 1.83
CA ALA A 39 0.25 -6.84 2.02
C ALA A 39 1.11 -6.33 3.17
N GLY A 40 1.94 -7.23 3.71
CA GLY A 40 2.87 -6.90 4.78
C GLY A 40 3.13 -8.09 5.67
N ARG A 41 3.26 -7.83 6.97
CA ARG A 41 3.61 -8.83 7.97
C ARG A 41 2.63 -8.79 9.13
N ILE A 42 2.31 -9.95 9.65
CA ILE A 42 1.61 -10.11 10.92
C ILE A 42 2.49 -10.89 11.89
N VAL A 43 2.37 -10.57 13.17
CA VAL A 43 2.93 -11.36 14.27
C VAL A 43 1.76 -12.03 14.96
N CYS A 44 1.80 -13.32 15.12
CA CYS A 44 0.74 -14.11 15.73
C CYS A 44 1.28 -15.08 16.77
N ASP A 45 0.42 -15.46 17.69
CA ASP A 45 0.63 -16.55 18.66
C ASP A 45 -0.35 -17.66 18.33
N VAL A 46 0.15 -18.77 17.86
CA VAL A 46 -0.66 -19.96 17.57
C VAL A 46 -0.19 -21.09 18.50
N ASP A 47 -1.06 -21.48 19.42
CA ASP A 47 -0.79 -22.53 20.41
C ASP A 47 0.48 -22.27 21.26
N GLY A 48 0.76 -21.03 21.62
CA GLY A 48 1.92 -20.63 22.41
C GLY A 48 3.22 -20.49 21.60
N ILE A 49 3.14 -20.57 20.26
CA ILE A 49 4.27 -20.37 19.37
C ILE A 49 4.12 -19.01 18.68
N LEU A 50 5.10 -18.14 18.95
CA LEU A 50 5.20 -16.85 18.25
C LEU A 50 5.74 -17.06 16.84
N ASP A 51 5.02 -16.55 15.86
CA ASP A 51 5.44 -16.61 14.47
C ASP A 51 5.23 -15.26 13.76
N SER A 52 6.00 -15.02 12.72
CA SER A 52 5.93 -13.82 11.88
C SER A 52 5.67 -14.22 10.44
N ILE A 53 4.47 -13.93 9.95
CA ILE A 53 3.97 -14.42 8.68
C ILE A 53 3.82 -13.27 7.70
N LEU A 54 4.32 -13.46 6.47
CA LEU A 54 4.07 -12.54 5.37
C LEU A 54 2.69 -12.80 4.77
N VAL A 55 1.92 -11.75 4.64
CA VAL A 55 0.55 -11.75 4.12
C VAL A 55 0.52 -10.96 2.82
N ASN A 56 -0.17 -11.48 1.82
CA ASN A 56 -0.49 -10.76 0.59
C ASN A 56 -1.89 -11.14 0.10
N ILE A 57 -2.82 -10.23 0.27
CA ILE A 57 -4.19 -10.31 -0.27
C ILE A 57 -4.17 -9.55 -1.57
N SER A 58 -3.90 -10.26 -2.67
CA SER A 58 -3.73 -9.68 -4.00
C SER A 58 -5.06 -9.45 -4.75
N GLU A 59 -6.10 -10.18 -4.37
CA GLU A 59 -7.43 -9.93 -4.90
C GLU A 59 -7.93 -8.54 -4.48
N PRO A 60 -8.49 -7.75 -5.43
CA PRO A 60 -9.04 -6.43 -5.12
C PRO A 60 -10.17 -6.53 -4.10
N SER A 61 -9.89 -6.16 -2.88
CA SER A 61 -10.83 -6.31 -1.74
C SER A 61 -11.24 -4.99 -1.11
N PHE A 62 -10.54 -3.90 -1.43
CA PHE A 62 -10.74 -2.59 -0.83
C PHE A 62 -10.77 -1.50 -1.88
N ILE A 63 -11.43 -0.39 -1.54
CA ILE A 63 -11.49 0.82 -2.37
C ILE A 63 -11.61 2.06 -1.49
N ILE A 64 -11.01 3.16 -1.91
CA ILE A 64 -11.27 4.50 -1.34
C ILE A 64 -12.20 5.22 -2.33
N PRO A 65 -13.51 5.29 -2.05
CA PRO A 65 -14.44 5.90 -2.99
C PRO A 65 -14.30 7.42 -3.02
N SER A 66 -14.33 8.01 -4.21
CA SER A 66 -14.47 9.45 -4.36
C SER A 66 -15.92 9.89 -4.11
N LEU A 67 -16.09 11.13 -3.71
CA LEU A 67 -17.43 11.72 -3.56
C LEU A 67 -17.95 12.22 -4.91
N ALA A 68 -19.22 11.93 -5.18
CA ALA A 68 -19.91 12.50 -6.34
C ALA A 68 -19.95 14.03 -6.25
N ILE A 69 -19.83 14.70 -7.40
CA ILE A 69 -19.81 16.17 -7.48
C ILE A 69 -21.02 16.83 -6.81
N HIS A 70 -22.18 16.15 -6.81
CA HIS A 70 -23.39 16.65 -6.17
C HIS A 70 -23.33 16.66 -4.65
N MET A 71 -22.46 15.84 -4.06
CA MET A 71 -22.24 15.78 -2.61
C MET A 71 -21.19 16.81 -2.14
N THR A 72 -20.43 17.37 -3.06
CA THR A 72 -19.40 18.38 -2.77
C THR A 72 -19.91 19.82 -2.94
N ARG A 73 -21.17 19.99 -3.38
CA ARG A 73 -21.80 21.32 -3.53
C ARG A 73 -21.90 22.03 -2.18
N GLY A 74 -21.18 23.16 -2.06
CA GLY A 74 -21.16 23.99 -0.83
C GLY A 74 -19.85 23.86 -0.04
N ASN A 75 -19.05 22.86 -0.26
CA ASN A 75 -17.66 22.87 0.16
C ASN A 75 -16.86 23.44 -1.01
N ASP A 76 -16.19 24.57 -0.77
CA ASP A 76 -15.29 25.18 -1.74
C ASP A 76 -14.37 24.09 -2.29
N ALA A 77 -14.59 23.70 -3.54
CA ALA A 77 -13.72 22.74 -4.23
C ALA A 77 -12.27 23.26 -4.36
N SER A 78 -12.07 24.52 -4.00
CA SER A 78 -10.77 25.20 -3.87
C SER A 78 -10.11 24.99 -2.51
N LYS A 79 -10.81 24.47 -1.50
CA LYS A 79 -10.18 24.12 -0.21
C LYS A 79 -9.34 22.87 -0.38
N THR A 80 -8.12 23.11 -0.68
CA THR A 80 -6.99 22.21 -0.83
C THR A 80 -6.65 21.45 0.46
N GLY A 81 -7.43 20.47 0.83
CA GLY A 81 -7.09 19.67 2.00
C GLY A 81 -8.01 18.48 2.15
N ILE A 82 -7.72 17.39 1.42
CA ILE A 82 -8.37 16.11 1.69
C ILE A 82 -7.93 15.65 3.08
N SER A 83 -8.88 15.48 3.99
CA SER A 83 -8.63 14.90 5.30
C SER A 83 -8.43 13.40 5.17
N VAL A 84 -7.18 12.95 5.28
CA VAL A 84 -6.86 11.53 5.19
C VAL A 84 -7.68 10.70 6.18
N GLN A 85 -7.83 11.18 7.41
CA GLN A 85 -8.56 10.45 8.46
C GLN A 85 -10.06 10.35 8.22
N LYS A 86 -10.66 11.28 7.48
CA LYS A 86 -12.12 11.33 7.28
C LYS A 86 -12.56 10.90 5.90
N GLU A 87 -11.77 11.26 4.88
CA GLU A 87 -12.18 11.16 3.48
C GLU A 87 -11.48 10.03 2.74
N MET A 88 -10.38 9.49 3.30
CA MET A 88 -9.59 8.45 2.65
C MET A 88 -9.63 7.11 3.39
N GLN A 89 -10.74 6.82 4.06
CA GLN A 89 -10.94 5.54 4.70
C GLN A 89 -11.34 4.50 3.67
N PRO A 90 -10.55 3.44 3.48
CA PRO A 90 -10.89 2.37 2.57
C PRO A 90 -12.14 1.61 3.05
N VAL A 91 -12.91 1.16 2.10
CA VAL A 91 -14.11 0.36 2.31
C VAL A 91 -13.84 -1.05 1.80
N ALA A 92 -14.14 -2.05 2.61
CA ALA A 92 -14.18 -3.44 2.21
C ALA A 92 -15.59 -3.80 1.72
N ALA A 93 -15.67 -4.54 0.60
CA ALA A 93 -16.96 -4.86 -0.02
C ALA A 93 -17.76 -5.87 0.81
N ASP A 94 -17.22 -7.07 1.00
CA ASP A 94 -17.97 -8.18 1.61
C ASP A 94 -17.41 -8.59 2.97
N LYS A 95 -16.10 -8.58 3.10
CA LYS A 95 -15.39 -9.06 4.29
C LYS A 95 -14.28 -8.11 4.65
N GLY A 96 -14.08 -7.93 5.94
CA GLY A 96 -12.97 -7.16 6.47
C GLY A 96 -11.62 -7.86 6.26
N LEU A 97 -10.55 -7.13 6.53
CA LEU A 97 -9.18 -7.58 6.35
C LEU A 97 -8.87 -8.82 7.21
N TYR A 98 -9.33 -8.84 8.46
CA TYR A 98 -9.11 -9.99 9.35
C TYR A 98 -9.81 -11.27 8.87
N GLU A 99 -11.01 -11.15 8.31
CA GLU A 99 -11.71 -12.30 7.75
C GLU A 99 -11.03 -12.84 6.49
N LEU A 100 -10.45 -11.96 5.67
CA LEU A 100 -9.64 -12.36 4.52
C LEU A 100 -8.36 -13.07 4.97
N ILE A 101 -7.67 -12.55 5.99
CA ILE A 101 -6.50 -13.19 6.59
C ILE A 101 -6.87 -14.57 7.13
N ARG A 102 -7.99 -14.69 7.83
CA ARG A 102 -8.47 -15.97 8.35
C ARG A 102 -8.73 -16.97 7.24
N LYS A 103 -9.36 -16.52 6.16
CA LYS A 103 -9.71 -17.39 5.02
C LYS A 103 -8.47 -17.88 4.27
N GLU A 104 -7.51 -17.01 4.02
CA GLU A 104 -6.35 -17.34 3.19
C GLU A 104 -5.19 -17.98 3.96
N PHE A 105 -5.00 -17.56 5.21
CA PHE A 105 -3.84 -17.97 6.02
C PHE A 105 -4.24 -18.84 7.23
N GLY A 106 -5.52 -19.02 7.50
CA GLY A 106 -6.02 -19.82 8.63
C GLY A 106 -5.84 -19.16 10.00
N ILE A 107 -5.40 -17.90 10.07
CA ILE A 107 -5.08 -17.19 11.30
C ILE A 107 -6.32 -16.45 11.78
N LYS A 108 -6.69 -16.65 13.04
CA LYS A 108 -7.80 -15.93 13.66
C LYS A 108 -7.34 -14.56 14.16
N GLN A 109 -8.23 -13.58 14.14
CA GLN A 109 -7.94 -12.25 14.67
C GLN A 109 -7.46 -12.28 16.13
N SER A 110 -8.00 -13.21 16.94
CA SER A 110 -7.59 -13.39 18.34
C SER A 110 -6.13 -13.79 18.52
N ASP A 111 -5.54 -14.40 17.50
CA ASP A 111 -4.19 -14.96 17.55
C ASP A 111 -3.17 -13.93 17.02
N ILE A 112 -3.65 -12.81 16.46
CA ILE A 112 -2.81 -11.72 15.93
C ILE A 112 -2.41 -10.81 17.09
N LEU A 113 -1.11 -10.65 17.31
CA LEU A 113 -0.53 -9.79 18.33
C LEU A 113 -0.17 -8.40 17.80
N GLY A 114 0.10 -8.28 16.51
CA GLY A 114 0.42 -7.02 15.87
C GLY A 114 0.48 -7.15 14.35
N THR A 115 0.27 -6.03 13.66
CA THR A 115 0.26 -5.98 12.21
C THR A 115 1.16 -4.87 11.68
N ASP A 116 1.80 -5.15 10.56
CA ASP A 116 2.53 -4.18 9.75
C ASP A 116 2.06 -4.36 8.30
N LEU A 117 0.79 -4.00 8.08
CA LEU A 117 0.07 -4.22 6.83
C LEU A 117 -0.17 -2.90 6.11
N TYR A 118 0.00 -2.92 4.81
CA TYR A 118 -0.16 -1.78 3.92
C TYR A 118 -1.14 -2.09 2.80
N LEU A 119 -1.98 -1.11 2.50
CA LEU A 119 -2.82 -1.15 1.31
C LEU A 119 -2.01 -0.72 0.09
N TYR A 120 -2.23 -1.40 -1.02
CA TYR A 120 -1.57 -1.10 -2.28
C TYR A 120 -2.52 -1.21 -3.47
N ASN A 121 -2.22 -0.48 -4.54
CA ASN A 121 -2.96 -0.57 -5.79
C ASN A 121 -2.65 -1.90 -6.50
N THR A 122 -3.68 -2.69 -6.78
CA THR A 122 -3.56 -4.00 -7.45
C THR A 122 -3.56 -3.91 -8.97
N GLN A 123 -3.77 -2.73 -9.55
CA GLN A 123 -3.72 -2.57 -11.00
C GLN A 123 -2.33 -2.89 -11.54
N GLU A 124 -2.30 -3.69 -12.57
CA GLU A 124 -1.07 -4.01 -13.28
C GLU A 124 -0.55 -2.80 -14.06
N GLY A 125 0.76 -2.77 -14.27
CA GLY A 125 1.38 -1.80 -15.17
C GLY A 125 1.06 -2.10 -16.63
N CYS A 126 1.06 -1.06 -17.45
CA CYS A 126 0.87 -1.21 -18.90
C CYS A 126 1.84 -0.32 -19.68
N ILE A 127 2.14 -0.77 -20.89
CA ILE A 127 2.89 0.00 -21.88
C ILE A 127 1.89 0.74 -22.76
N MET A 128 2.12 2.03 -23.00
CA MET A 128 1.19 2.93 -23.67
C MET A 128 1.86 3.64 -24.85
N GLY A 129 1.01 4.10 -25.77
CA GLY A 129 1.42 4.82 -26.96
C GLY A 129 1.68 3.89 -28.15
N GLU A 130 1.51 4.42 -29.36
CA GLU A 130 1.67 3.66 -30.63
C GLU A 130 3.07 3.03 -30.74
N ASN A 131 4.08 3.71 -30.24
CA ASN A 131 5.49 3.25 -30.28
C ASN A 131 5.96 2.70 -28.90
N ALA A 132 5.04 2.28 -28.02
CA ALA A 132 5.38 1.77 -26.70
C ALA A 132 6.28 2.75 -25.89
N SER A 133 6.03 4.05 -26.01
CA SER A 133 6.91 5.11 -25.52
C SER A 133 6.65 5.50 -24.07
N LEU A 134 5.57 5.04 -23.47
CA LEU A 134 5.19 5.36 -22.11
C LEU A 134 4.92 4.08 -21.29
N ILE A 135 5.25 4.16 -20.01
CA ILE A 135 4.91 3.13 -19.03
C ILE A 135 3.99 3.76 -17.98
N SER A 136 2.85 3.14 -17.74
CA SER A 136 1.98 3.47 -16.62
C SER A 136 1.98 2.30 -15.64
N ALA A 137 2.54 2.52 -14.46
CA ALA A 137 2.60 1.47 -13.44
C ALA A 137 2.57 2.10 -12.03
N PRO A 138 2.01 1.40 -11.04
CA PRO A 138 2.20 1.80 -9.64
C PRO A 138 3.66 1.56 -9.22
N ARG A 139 4.10 2.28 -8.19
CA ARG A 139 5.40 2.07 -7.53
C ARG A 139 6.66 2.34 -8.41
N ILE A 140 6.52 3.11 -9.46
CA ILE A 140 7.69 3.57 -10.25
C ILE A 140 8.61 4.40 -9.35
N ASP A 141 8.07 5.28 -8.55
CA ASP A 141 8.72 5.89 -7.41
C ASP A 141 8.62 4.90 -6.24
N ASP A 142 9.73 4.34 -5.69
CA ASP A 142 11.11 4.63 -6.16
C ASP A 142 11.78 3.40 -6.82
N LEU A 143 11.01 2.35 -7.13
CA LEU A 143 11.55 1.10 -7.69
C LEU A 143 12.41 1.31 -8.94
N GLN A 144 12.16 2.34 -9.74
CA GLN A 144 13.00 2.68 -10.87
C GLN A 144 14.40 3.08 -10.41
N CYS A 145 14.50 3.92 -9.39
CA CYS A 145 15.79 4.36 -8.85
C CYS A 145 16.54 3.18 -8.21
N VAL A 146 15.83 2.35 -7.45
CA VAL A 146 16.39 1.12 -6.85
C VAL A 146 16.95 0.20 -7.92
N TYR A 147 16.18 -0.06 -8.98
CA TYR A 147 16.60 -0.92 -10.09
C TYR A 147 17.84 -0.35 -10.82
N SER A 148 17.82 0.93 -11.15
CA SER A 148 18.91 1.58 -11.88
C SER A 148 20.20 1.59 -11.06
N THR A 149 20.09 1.92 -9.79
CA THR A 149 21.25 1.98 -8.87
C THR A 149 21.84 0.58 -8.63
N MET A 150 20.97 -0.41 -8.39
CA MET A 150 21.42 -1.79 -8.19
C MET A 150 22.08 -2.36 -9.45
N THR A 151 21.47 -2.10 -10.62
CA THR A 151 22.03 -2.54 -11.90
C THR A 151 23.41 -1.91 -12.17
N GLY A 152 23.52 -0.60 -11.96
CA GLY A 152 24.80 0.12 -12.08
C GLY A 152 25.86 -0.41 -11.14
N PHE A 153 25.49 -0.68 -9.88
CA PHE A 153 26.40 -1.28 -8.89
C PHE A 153 26.91 -2.67 -9.31
N ILE A 154 25.99 -3.53 -9.74
CA ILE A 154 26.35 -4.90 -10.19
C ILE A 154 27.28 -4.82 -11.41
N GLN A 155 26.94 -4.00 -12.42
CA GLN A 155 27.75 -3.85 -13.62
C GLN A 155 29.15 -3.32 -13.32
N THR A 156 29.29 -2.39 -12.40
CA THR A 156 30.60 -1.85 -11.98
C THR A 156 31.43 -2.93 -11.27
N ARG A 157 30.80 -3.77 -10.45
CA ARG A 157 31.51 -4.86 -9.74
C ARG A 157 31.94 -6.00 -10.65
N CYS A 158 31.28 -6.17 -11.79
CA CYS A 158 31.69 -7.16 -12.79
C CYS A 158 32.89 -6.71 -13.64
N GLN A 159 33.37 -5.48 -13.49
CA GLN A 159 34.61 -5.01 -14.12
C GLN A 159 35.82 -5.38 -13.25
N ASP A 160 36.89 -5.84 -13.87
CA ASP A 160 38.05 -6.49 -13.23
C ASP A 160 38.82 -5.65 -12.18
N LYS A 161 38.60 -4.36 -12.08
CA LYS A 161 39.16 -3.51 -11.01
C LYS A 161 38.27 -2.28 -10.82
N PRO A 162 37.41 -2.23 -9.81
CA PRO A 162 36.76 -0.99 -9.44
C PRO A 162 37.82 0.02 -8.93
N GLU A 163 37.85 1.21 -9.51
CA GLU A 163 38.79 2.28 -9.14
C GLU A 163 38.57 2.80 -7.72
N ARG A 164 37.38 2.54 -7.14
CA ARG A 164 36.98 3.03 -5.82
C ARG A 164 36.09 1.99 -5.11
N ASP A 165 36.22 1.98 -3.79
CA ASP A 165 35.23 1.28 -2.97
C ASP A 165 33.86 1.99 -3.07
N CYS A 166 32.79 1.18 -3.22
CA CYS A 166 31.45 1.68 -3.32
C CYS A 166 30.58 1.02 -2.24
N LEU A 167 29.82 1.81 -1.53
CA LEU A 167 28.78 1.37 -0.60
C LEU A 167 27.41 1.71 -1.20
N LEU A 168 26.57 0.70 -1.35
CA LEU A 168 25.20 0.85 -1.77
C LEU A 168 24.29 0.61 -0.57
N TYR A 169 23.44 1.57 -0.28
CA TYR A 169 22.34 1.44 0.68
C TYR A 169 21.08 2.03 0.10
N THR A 170 19.94 1.48 0.51
CA THR A 170 18.63 1.97 0.11
C THR A 170 18.16 3.04 1.09
N SER A 171 17.59 4.11 0.57
CA SER A 171 16.81 5.07 1.37
C SER A 171 15.34 4.72 1.33
N ASP A 172 14.63 4.99 2.40
CA ASP A 172 13.17 5.00 2.40
C ASP A 172 12.70 6.34 1.83
N ALA A 173 11.93 6.30 0.75
CA ALA A 173 11.38 7.51 0.12
C ALA A 173 10.54 8.36 1.09
N ALA A 174 10.05 7.78 2.18
CA ALA A 174 9.33 8.49 3.23
C ALA A 174 10.23 9.40 4.08
N ASP A 175 11.51 9.11 4.19
CA ASP A 175 12.47 9.87 5.02
C ASP A 175 13.00 11.12 4.32
N ASP A 176 12.86 11.22 2.98
CA ASP A 176 13.36 12.35 2.19
C ASP A 176 12.53 13.65 2.38
N LEU A 177 11.48 13.61 3.17
CA LEU A 177 10.56 14.75 3.40
C LEU A 177 10.78 15.48 4.74
N THR A 178 11.81 15.15 5.45
CA THR A 178 12.21 15.86 6.67
C THR A 178 13.30 16.96 6.37
#